data_7ba4195271c2917f9d1fd1e0ebc96535
#
_entry.id   7ba4195271c2917f9d1fd1e0ebc96535
#
_cell.length_a   1.000
_cell.length_b   1.000
_cell.length_c   1.000
_cell.angle_alpha   90.00
_cell.angle_beta   90.00
_cell.angle_gamma   90.00
#
_symmetry.space_group_name_H-M   'P 1'
#
loop_
_entity.id
_entity.type
_entity.pdbx_description
1 polymer ?
#
loop_
_entity_poly.entity_id
_entity_poly.type
_entity_poly.pdbx_seq_one_letter_code
_entity_poly.pdbx_strand_id
1 'polypeptide(L)'
;MLTSIYQPKATKSKKPMAATATLFAPIAKQRVTSKNPATAENDLDADRCAAVHNTLLLYGWVCSGKKIFQMEKRSWWGKHGSDDLKRILRPKVVRFLSKVFDVPGHNFFYHVSGLSTAKEMLQISEMIEDGKANDPQLHERHRFLVIYASSKALVTNPAGVVYDQQTGKALLMPTYNHIYNLRKDDLPWQSLETILSAWIDMVEAEKAVAIHDEVSSDDPHADIAEAPKTKVGIAKSRMQFNTRPWILQPYTLNDLHACLDAWKALVEKLEKKAGIKVKRPKPDDEDYDPDDEAPLASRTALSIAGIPRGFAYELLSHAQYSPIWFIAPGIRLPKVEEFLQQPFKQIAEQYPEETKGMKMPFLFLRCPGTVSAKEAKFRYPFSTLESVPCGLYLDAFPNAANPFEDACRLVLPIKLGSNKYARTSDFRPIRKSHSDLYQIEVNPFVMRHGPKLVAVLENWLENVEAGHWTVNEKGVQGGIGQWRQADTREDWWRYQSKHLFI
;
A
#
# COMPACT_ATOMS: atom_id res chain seq x y z
N MET A 1 -1.31 33.67 -26.81
CA MET A 1 -1.42 32.75 -27.96
C MET A 1 -0.78 31.42 -27.57
N LEU A 2 -1.52 30.35 -27.83
CA LEU A 2 -1.22 28.95 -27.62
C LEU A 2 -1.38 28.42 -26.19
N THR A 3 -2.61 28.45 -25.73
CA THR A 3 -3.22 27.48 -24.81
C THR A 3 -3.45 26.18 -25.59
N SER A 4 -2.59 25.20 -25.41
CA SER A 4 -2.91 23.81 -25.78
C SER A 4 -3.39 23.08 -24.53
N ILE A 5 -4.68 23.08 -24.37
CA ILE A 5 -5.45 22.26 -23.43
C ILE A 5 -5.17 20.80 -23.79
N TYR A 6 -4.41 20.12 -22.95
CA TYR A 6 -4.26 18.68 -23.05
C TYR A 6 -5.47 18.02 -22.36
N GLN A 7 -6.61 17.97 -23.08
CA GLN A 7 -7.61 16.96 -22.78
C GLN A 7 -6.98 15.61 -23.12
N PRO A 8 -6.90 14.67 -22.19
CA PRO A 8 -6.57 13.30 -22.54
C PRO A 8 -7.72 12.79 -23.39
N LYS A 9 -7.53 12.81 -24.73
CA LYS A 9 -8.39 12.00 -25.60
C LYS A 9 -8.34 10.60 -25.03
N ALA A 10 -9.47 10.12 -24.57
CA ALA A 10 -9.70 8.73 -24.22
C ALA A 10 -9.47 7.89 -25.48
N THR A 11 -8.21 7.66 -25.80
CA THR A 11 -7.83 6.66 -26.78
C THR A 11 -8.03 5.32 -26.11
N LYS A 12 -9.09 4.68 -26.53
CA LYS A 12 -9.53 3.33 -26.16
C LYS A 12 -8.38 2.33 -26.34
N SER A 13 -7.55 2.20 -25.33
CA SER A 13 -6.72 1.02 -25.15
C SER A 13 -7.63 -0.09 -24.63
N LYS A 14 -8.37 -0.72 -25.54
CA LYS A 14 -9.37 -1.73 -25.21
C LYS A 14 -8.79 -3.13 -24.95
N LYS A 15 -7.50 -3.37 -25.18
CA LYS A 15 -6.96 -4.74 -25.17
C LYS A 15 -6.56 -5.29 -23.78
N PRO A 16 -5.87 -4.58 -22.86
CA PRO A 16 -5.50 -5.19 -21.57
C PRO A 16 -6.71 -5.41 -20.67
N MET A 17 -7.61 -4.44 -20.51
CA MET A 17 -8.84 -4.59 -19.70
C MET A 17 -9.76 -5.71 -20.19
N ALA A 18 -9.92 -5.89 -21.51
CA ALA A 18 -10.74 -6.96 -22.05
C ALA A 18 -10.11 -8.33 -21.79
N ALA A 19 -8.78 -8.47 -21.88
CA ALA A 19 -8.07 -9.71 -21.58
C ALA A 19 -8.14 -10.04 -20.07
N THR A 20 -7.99 -9.05 -19.20
CA THR A 20 -8.10 -9.20 -17.73
C THR A 20 -9.50 -9.70 -17.35
N ALA A 21 -10.54 -9.02 -17.80
CA ALA A 21 -11.92 -9.42 -17.51
C ALA A 21 -12.24 -10.84 -18.03
N THR A 22 -11.74 -11.20 -19.20
CA THR A 22 -11.97 -12.53 -19.80
C THR A 22 -11.26 -13.62 -19.01
N LEU A 23 -10.03 -13.39 -18.53
CA LEU A 23 -9.26 -14.40 -17.79
C LEU A 23 -9.75 -14.59 -16.36
N PHE A 24 -10.26 -13.55 -15.70
CA PHE A 24 -10.71 -13.64 -14.30
C PHE A 24 -12.20 -13.97 -14.15
N ALA A 25 -13.02 -13.80 -15.20
CA ALA A 25 -14.44 -14.15 -15.15
C ALA A 25 -14.71 -15.59 -14.67
N PRO A 26 -13.97 -16.64 -15.11
CA PRO A 26 -14.22 -18.01 -14.66
C PRO A 26 -14.07 -18.22 -13.15
N ILE A 27 -13.23 -17.42 -12.47
CA ILE A 27 -12.97 -17.55 -11.03
C ILE A 27 -13.73 -16.53 -10.18
N ALA A 28 -14.69 -15.80 -10.74
CA ALA A 28 -15.45 -14.79 -10.00
C ALA A 28 -16.10 -15.35 -8.72
N LYS A 29 -16.55 -16.62 -8.75
CA LYS A 29 -17.13 -17.31 -7.60
C LYS A 29 -16.09 -17.83 -6.60
N GLN A 30 -14.83 -17.90 -6.98
CA GLN A 30 -13.71 -18.34 -6.12
C GLN A 30 -13.02 -17.15 -5.43
N ARG A 31 -13.22 -15.92 -5.90
CA ARG A 31 -12.62 -14.74 -5.28
C ARG A 31 -13.28 -14.41 -3.96
N VAL A 32 -12.48 -13.94 -3.01
CA VAL A 32 -12.97 -13.37 -1.75
C VAL A 32 -13.50 -11.97 -2.03
N THR A 33 -14.75 -11.73 -1.68
CA THR A 33 -15.43 -10.44 -1.80
C THR A 33 -16.36 -10.26 -0.61
N SER A 34 -16.94 -9.07 -0.43
CA SER A 34 -17.96 -8.83 0.60
C SER A 34 -19.18 -9.75 0.44
N LYS A 35 -19.53 -10.14 -0.80
CA LYS A 35 -20.65 -11.05 -1.11
C LYS A 35 -20.24 -12.53 -1.09
N ASN A 36 -18.96 -12.83 -1.15
CA ASN A 36 -18.39 -14.16 -1.12
C ASN A 36 -17.18 -14.20 -0.18
N PRO A 37 -17.40 -14.12 1.15
CA PRO A 37 -16.31 -14.03 2.12
C PRO A 37 -15.41 -15.26 2.11
N ALA A 38 -14.24 -15.13 2.71
CA ALA A 38 -13.36 -16.26 2.97
C ALA A 38 -14.06 -17.29 3.86
N THR A 39 -13.63 -18.55 3.74
CA THR A 39 -14.13 -19.63 4.57
C THR A 39 -13.87 -19.32 6.04
N ALA A 40 -14.91 -19.38 6.87
CA ALA A 40 -14.82 -19.05 8.30
C ALA A 40 -14.04 -20.10 9.12
N GLU A 41 -13.85 -21.28 8.58
CA GLU A 41 -13.10 -22.36 9.22
C GLU A 41 -11.60 -22.03 9.28
N ASN A 42 -10.96 -22.43 10.37
CA ASN A 42 -9.50 -22.34 10.52
C ASN A 42 -8.80 -23.42 9.68
N ASP A 43 -9.01 -23.36 8.37
CA ASP A 43 -8.48 -24.33 7.44
C ASP A 43 -8.37 -23.76 6.01
N LEU A 44 -7.58 -24.42 5.16
CA LEU A 44 -7.32 -24.02 3.78
C LEU A 44 -8.46 -24.48 2.84
N ASP A 45 -9.07 -23.55 2.11
CA ASP A 45 -9.88 -23.89 0.94
C ASP A 45 -8.96 -24.18 -0.26
N ALA A 46 -8.53 -25.44 -0.33
CA ALA A 46 -7.55 -25.90 -1.32
C ALA A 46 -8.01 -25.71 -2.78
N ASP A 47 -9.30 -25.90 -3.04
CA ASP A 47 -9.85 -25.80 -4.40
C ASP A 47 -9.97 -24.36 -4.86
N ARG A 48 -10.46 -23.50 -3.97
CA ARG A 48 -10.56 -22.06 -4.18
C ARG A 48 -9.19 -21.42 -4.39
N CYS A 49 -8.24 -21.70 -3.47
CA CYS A 49 -6.87 -21.21 -3.59
C CYS A 49 -6.19 -21.68 -4.89
N ALA A 50 -6.38 -22.94 -5.28
CA ALA A 50 -5.78 -23.47 -6.51
C ALA A 50 -6.36 -22.82 -7.77
N ALA A 51 -7.68 -22.59 -7.81
CA ALA A 51 -8.31 -21.89 -8.93
C ALA A 51 -7.77 -20.46 -9.10
N VAL A 52 -7.69 -19.72 -8.00
CA VAL A 52 -7.18 -18.33 -7.99
C VAL A 52 -5.70 -18.30 -8.36
N HIS A 53 -4.88 -19.19 -7.77
CA HIS A 53 -3.46 -19.34 -8.10
C HIS A 53 -3.24 -19.59 -9.59
N ASN A 54 -3.85 -20.64 -10.14
CA ASN A 54 -3.64 -21.03 -11.53
C ASN A 54 -4.07 -19.93 -12.51
N THR A 55 -5.09 -19.17 -12.18
CA THR A 55 -5.56 -18.06 -13.01
C THR A 55 -4.63 -16.86 -12.97
N LEU A 56 -4.11 -16.49 -11.79
CA LEU A 56 -3.13 -15.40 -11.65
C LEU A 56 -1.82 -15.76 -12.38
N LEU A 57 -1.35 -17.00 -12.23
CA LEU A 57 -0.19 -17.52 -12.92
C LEU A 57 -0.38 -17.45 -14.46
N LEU A 58 -1.54 -17.91 -14.95
CA LEU A 58 -1.87 -17.87 -16.37
C LEU A 58 -1.92 -16.44 -16.90
N TYR A 59 -2.48 -15.50 -16.13
CA TYR A 59 -2.49 -14.09 -16.49
C TYR A 59 -1.08 -13.54 -16.67
N GLY A 60 -0.19 -13.71 -15.67
CA GLY A 60 1.20 -13.29 -15.76
C GLY A 60 1.94 -13.92 -16.94
N TRP A 61 1.68 -15.21 -17.20
CA TRP A 61 2.26 -15.95 -18.32
C TRP A 61 1.85 -15.37 -19.68
N VAL A 62 0.57 -15.15 -19.90
CA VAL A 62 0.03 -14.61 -21.17
C VAL A 62 0.47 -13.18 -21.40
N CYS A 63 0.42 -12.33 -20.36
CA CYS A 63 0.84 -10.94 -20.47
C CYS A 63 2.35 -10.79 -20.70
N SER A 64 3.18 -11.76 -20.30
CA SER A 64 4.60 -11.79 -20.67
C SER A 64 4.88 -12.14 -22.14
N GLY A 65 3.84 -12.33 -22.95
CA GLY A 65 3.94 -12.66 -24.37
C GLY A 65 4.07 -14.15 -24.67
N LYS A 66 4.02 -15.01 -23.65
CA LYS A 66 4.17 -16.46 -23.81
C LYS A 66 2.85 -17.10 -24.20
N LYS A 67 2.92 -18.15 -25.03
CA LYS A 67 1.72 -18.87 -25.48
C LYS A 67 1.26 -19.88 -24.42
N ILE A 68 -0.05 -20.01 -24.22
CA ILE A 68 -0.66 -20.89 -23.20
C ILE A 68 -0.19 -22.34 -23.32
N PHE A 69 -0.01 -22.86 -24.54
CA PHE A 69 0.43 -24.25 -24.77
C PHE A 69 1.90 -24.51 -24.38
N GLN A 70 2.70 -23.45 -24.18
CA GLN A 70 4.08 -23.54 -23.72
C GLN A 70 4.17 -23.59 -22.18
N MET A 71 3.09 -23.30 -21.47
CA MET A 71 3.06 -23.36 -20.01
C MET A 71 3.01 -24.83 -19.54
N GLU A 72 3.98 -25.23 -18.73
CA GLU A 72 3.97 -26.55 -18.10
C GLU A 72 2.86 -26.63 -17.03
N LYS A 73 1.83 -27.42 -17.31
CA LYS A 73 0.68 -27.61 -16.40
C LYS A 73 0.88 -28.80 -15.45
N ARG A 74 2.10 -28.99 -14.96
CA ARG A 74 2.37 -30.00 -13.95
C ARG A 74 2.20 -29.44 -12.57
N SER A 75 1.49 -30.13 -11.69
CA SER A 75 1.28 -29.68 -10.33
C SER A 75 2.58 -29.69 -9.53
N TRP A 76 2.64 -28.81 -8.52
CA TRP A 76 3.78 -28.78 -7.59
C TRP A 76 4.00 -30.16 -6.93
N TRP A 77 2.92 -30.78 -6.46
CA TRP A 77 2.99 -32.11 -5.83
C TRP A 77 3.52 -33.19 -6.81
N GLY A 78 3.13 -33.12 -8.06
CA GLY A 78 3.61 -34.04 -9.08
C GLY A 78 5.12 -33.90 -9.39
N LYS A 79 5.73 -32.75 -9.03
CA LYS A 79 7.16 -32.48 -9.17
C LYS A 79 7.97 -32.77 -7.92
N HIS A 80 7.43 -32.44 -6.74
CA HIS A 80 8.17 -32.34 -5.48
C HIS A 80 7.58 -33.19 -4.35
N GLY A 81 6.39 -33.79 -4.56
CA GLY A 81 5.69 -34.58 -3.54
C GLY A 81 6.46 -35.84 -3.15
N SER A 82 6.43 -36.19 -1.89
CA SER A 82 7.01 -37.41 -1.32
C SER A 82 6.17 -37.92 -0.14
N ASP A 83 6.36 -39.17 0.24
CA ASP A 83 5.68 -39.75 1.42
C ASP A 83 6.09 -39.05 2.73
N ASP A 84 7.33 -38.56 2.82
CA ASP A 84 7.80 -37.79 3.96
C ASP A 84 7.06 -36.46 4.07
N LEU A 85 6.95 -35.71 2.99
CA LEU A 85 6.16 -34.48 2.95
C LEU A 85 4.68 -34.73 3.27
N LYS A 86 4.11 -35.84 2.79
CA LYS A 86 2.72 -36.21 3.07
C LYS A 86 2.46 -36.46 4.54
N ARG A 87 3.48 -36.90 5.29
CA ARG A 87 3.39 -37.07 6.75
C ARG A 87 3.48 -35.74 7.52
N ILE A 88 4.19 -34.78 6.96
CA ILE A 88 4.42 -33.45 7.57
C ILE A 88 3.26 -32.48 7.29
N LEU A 89 2.73 -32.50 6.06
CA LEU A 89 1.75 -31.54 5.59
C LEU A 89 0.31 -32.00 5.90
N ARG A 90 -0.54 -31.05 6.30
CA ARG A 90 -1.98 -31.33 6.44
C ARG A 90 -2.60 -31.74 5.10
N PRO A 91 -3.63 -32.61 5.10
CA PRO A 91 -4.25 -33.13 3.87
C PRO A 91 -4.72 -32.04 2.90
N LYS A 92 -5.25 -30.91 3.41
CA LYS A 92 -5.70 -29.80 2.57
C LYS A 92 -4.54 -29.06 1.90
N VAL A 93 -3.37 -28.95 2.55
CA VAL A 93 -2.16 -28.41 1.94
C VAL A 93 -1.68 -29.33 0.81
N VAL A 94 -1.65 -30.64 1.04
CA VAL A 94 -1.32 -31.63 -0.01
C VAL A 94 -2.30 -31.51 -1.18
N ARG A 95 -3.60 -31.39 -0.91
CA ARG A 95 -4.63 -31.20 -1.95
C ARG A 95 -4.40 -29.93 -2.76
N PHE A 96 -4.09 -28.81 -2.10
CA PHE A 96 -3.74 -27.55 -2.76
C PHE A 96 -2.52 -27.72 -3.68
N LEU A 97 -1.42 -28.25 -3.15
CA LEU A 97 -0.17 -28.49 -3.89
C LEU A 97 -0.33 -29.49 -5.04
N SER A 98 -1.32 -30.39 -4.96
CA SER A 98 -1.66 -31.33 -6.04
C SER A 98 -2.44 -30.68 -7.19
N LYS A 99 -2.98 -29.48 -7.00
CA LYS A 99 -3.81 -28.78 -8.00
C LYS A 99 -3.15 -27.53 -8.59
N VAL A 100 -2.22 -26.92 -7.89
CA VAL A 100 -1.54 -25.69 -8.34
C VAL A 100 -0.42 -26.03 -9.32
N PHE A 101 -0.35 -25.27 -10.40
CA PHE A 101 0.75 -25.41 -11.36
C PHE A 101 2.01 -24.74 -10.79
N ASP A 102 3.14 -25.39 -11.05
CA ASP A 102 4.46 -24.89 -10.69
C ASP A 102 5.27 -24.66 -11.96
N VAL A 103 5.60 -23.37 -12.21
CA VAL A 103 6.34 -22.94 -13.41
C VAL A 103 7.66 -22.29 -12.98
N PRO A 104 8.75 -23.07 -12.88
CA PRO A 104 10.04 -22.55 -12.48
C PRO A 104 10.53 -21.42 -13.40
N GLY A 105 11.17 -20.41 -12.82
CA GLY A 105 11.74 -19.29 -13.56
C GLY A 105 10.73 -18.27 -14.09
N HIS A 106 9.45 -18.39 -13.70
CA HIS A 106 8.42 -17.37 -13.96
C HIS A 106 7.94 -16.81 -12.64
N ASN A 107 8.14 -15.49 -12.42
CA ASN A 107 7.66 -14.85 -11.19
C ASN A 107 6.14 -14.88 -11.12
N PHE A 108 5.63 -15.43 -10.02
CA PHE A 108 4.21 -15.61 -9.80
C PHE A 108 3.48 -14.26 -9.57
N PHE A 109 4.12 -13.37 -8.81
CA PHE A 109 3.65 -12.01 -8.58
C PHE A 109 4.85 -11.08 -8.34
N TYR A 110 4.65 -9.77 -8.25
CA TYR A 110 5.73 -8.77 -8.20
C TYR A 110 6.83 -9.10 -7.17
N HIS A 111 6.44 -9.46 -5.95
CA HIS A 111 7.37 -9.79 -4.86
C HIS A 111 7.41 -11.28 -4.51
N VAL A 112 6.78 -12.12 -5.32
CA VAL A 112 6.68 -13.57 -5.13
C VAL A 112 7.24 -14.29 -6.35
N SER A 113 8.33 -15.01 -6.15
CA SER A 113 8.97 -15.75 -7.24
C SER A 113 8.18 -16.99 -7.70
N GLY A 114 7.42 -17.61 -6.80
CA GLY A 114 6.63 -18.80 -7.06
C GLY A 114 6.39 -19.63 -5.81
N LEU A 115 5.92 -20.86 -5.98
CA LEU A 115 5.82 -21.82 -4.90
C LEU A 115 7.21 -22.17 -4.39
N SER A 116 7.36 -22.31 -3.08
CA SER A 116 8.62 -22.72 -2.45
C SER A 116 8.98 -24.16 -2.84
N THR A 117 10.26 -24.45 -2.97
CA THR A 117 10.72 -25.85 -3.03
C THR A 117 10.39 -26.56 -1.70
N ALA A 118 10.40 -27.89 -1.71
CA ALA A 118 10.13 -28.68 -0.48
C ALA A 118 11.05 -28.28 0.69
N LYS A 119 12.32 -28.01 0.42
CA LYS A 119 13.29 -27.55 1.42
C LYS A 119 12.98 -26.15 1.93
N GLU A 120 12.74 -25.17 1.04
CA GLU A 120 12.42 -23.82 1.41
C GLU A 120 11.10 -23.73 2.19
N MET A 121 10.12 -24.59 1.85
CA MET A 121 8.81 -24.64 2.54
C MET A 121 8.94 -24.94 4.01
N LEU A 122 9.85 -25.82 4.41
CA LEU A 122 10.07 -26.26 5.79
C LEU A 122 11.08 -25.41 6.56
N GLN A 123 11.87 -24.61 5.87
CA GLN A 123 13.00 -23.88 6.44
C GLN A 123 12.64 -22.98 7.64
N ILE A 124 11.47 -22.35 7.66
CA ILE A 124 11.03 -21.50 8.78
C ILE A 124 10.88 -22.35 10.06
N SER A 125 10.27 -23.54 9.97
CA SER A 125 10.11 -24.42 11.12
C SER A 125 11.46 -24.86 11.67
N GLU A 126 12.38 -25.24 10.80
CA GLU A 126 13.75 -25.63 11.18
C GLU A 126 14.49 -24.47 11.89
N MET A 127 14.41 -23.24 11.35
CA MET A 127 15.05 -22.07 11.96
C MET A 127 14.46 -21.71 13.34
N ILE A 128 13.17 -21.90 13.55
CA ILE A 128 12.51 -21.66 14.84
C ILE A 128 12.92 -22.74 15.86
N GLU A 129 13.09 -23.97 15.42
CA GLU A 129 13.54 -25.09 16.27
C GLU A 129 14.99 -24.92 16.71
N ASP A 130 15.90 -24.61 15.77
CA ASP A 130 17.34 -24.42 16.07
C ASP A 130 17.60 -23.27 17.04
N GLY A 131 16.77 -22.22 16.99
CA GLY A 131 16.93 -21.04 17.85
C GLY A 131 16.54 -21.27 19.31
N LYS A 132 15.86 -22.37 19.67
CA LYS A 132 15.32 -22.60 21.02
C LYS A 132 15.20 -24.07 21.41
N ALA A 133 16.28 -24.80 21.27
CA ALA A 133 16.34 -26.23 21.61
C ALA A 133 15.83 -26.60 23.03
N ASN A 134 15.69 -25.62 23.94
CA ASN A 134 15.31 -25.81 25.35
C ASN A 134 13.90 -25.28 25.71
N ASP A 135 13.09 -24.84 24.75
CA ASP A 135 11.72 -24.37 25.02
C ASP A 135 10.69 -25.49 24.74
N PRO A 136 10.09 -26.11 25.77
CA PRO A 136 9.14 -27.21 25.58
C PRO A 136 7.85 -26.85 24.85
N GLN A 137 7.52 -25.53 24.70
CA GLN A 137 6.35 -25.08 23.93
C GLN A 137 6.59 -24.97 22.42
N LEU A 138 7.83 -25.16 21.96
CA LEU A 138 8.24 -25.06 20.56
C LEU A 138 8.15 -26.37 19.78
N HIS A 139 7.66 -27.44 20.37
CA HIS A 139 7.64 -28.79 19.77
C HIS A 139 6.55 -29.04 18.70
N GLU A 140 5.86 -28.02 18.22
CA GLU A 140 5.01 -28.17 17.03
C GLU A 140 5.88 -28.11 15.77
N ARG A 141 6.63 -29.19 15.51
CA ARG A 141 7.42 -29.36 14.29
C ARG A 141 6.57 -29.07 13.06
N HIS A 142 7.11 -28.20 12.17
CA HIS A 142 6.51 -27.89 10.88
C HIS A 142 5.15 -27.18 10.92
N ARG A 143 4.82 -26.47 12.00
CA ARG A 143 3.62 -25.65 12.07
C ARG A 143 3.60 -24.58 10.96
N PHE A 144 4.71 -23.85 10.76
CA PHE A 144 4.80 -22.77 9.80
C PHE A 144 5.48 -23.22 8.51
N LEU A 145 4.81 -22.98 7.39
CA LEU A 145 5.29 -23.32 6.06
C LEU A 145 5.47 -22.04 5.23
N VAL A 146 6.56 -21.91 4.47
CA VAL A 146 6.68 -20.90 3.42
C VAL A 146 6.07 -21.46 2.15
N ILE A 147 4.79 -21.17 1.87
CA ILE A 147 4.12 -21.73 0.68
C ILE A 147 4.60 -21.03 -0.59
N TYR A 148 4.77 -19.72 -0.56
CA TYR A 148 5.32 -18.94 -1.67
C TYR A 148 6.62 -18.27 -1.26
N ALA A 149 7.65 -18.40 -2.07
CA ALA A 149 8.94 -17.75 -1.85
C ALA A 149 8.92 -16.29 -2.29
N SER A 150 9.46 -15.38 -1.48
CA SER A 150 9.70 -13.99 -1.90
C SER A 150 10.78 -13.90 -2.97
N SER A 151 10.67 -12.91 -3.85
CA SER A 151 11.70 -12.62 -4.84
C SER A 151 13.01 -12.19 -4.17
N LYS A 152 14.08 -12.94 -4.41
CA LYS A 152 15.45 -12.65 -3.94
C LYS A 152 15.97 -11.29 -4.44
N ALA A 153 15.39 -10.80 -5.52
CA ALA A 153 15.76 -9.52 -6.10
C ALA A 153 15.34 -8.32 -5.23
N LEU A 154 14.31 -8.47 -4.38
CA LEU A 154 13.73 -7.33 -3.65
C LEU A 154 14.17 -7.22 -2.19
N VAL A 155 14.63 -8.31 -1.59
CA VAL A 155 14.95 -8.34 -0.15
C VAL A 155 16.15 -9.22 0.15
N THR A 156 16.88 -8.86 1.20
CA THR A 156 17.91 -9.71 1.80
C THR A 156 17.22 -10.74 2.69
N ASN A 157 17.68 -12.00 2.64
CA ASN A 157 17.07 -13.12 3.37
C ASN A 157 15.56 -13.24 3.13
N PRO A 158 15.14 -13.50 1.88
CA PRO A 158 13.72 -13.54 1.52
C PRO A 158 13.03 -14.73 2.20
N ALA A 159 11.87 -14.46 2.81
CA ALA A 159 10.93 -15.49 3.26
C ALA A 159 9.82 -15.67 2.22
N GLY A 160 8.62 -15.14 2.46
CA GLY A 160 7.51 -15.21 1.51
C GLY A 160 6.15 -15.22 2.17
N VAL A 161 5.20 -15.93 1.59
CA VAL A 161 3.91 -16.16 2.23
C VAL A 161 4.03 -17.34 3.17
N VAL A 162 4.00 -17.05 4.46
CA VAL A 162 4.01 -18.04 5.53
C VAL A 162 2.59 -18.50 5.80
N TYR A 163 2.40 -19.81 5.88
CA TYR A 163 1.13 -20.43 6.22
C TYR A 163 1.26 -21.17 7.56
N ASP A 164 0.34 -20.90 8.47
CA ASP A 164 0.23 -21.59 9.74
C ASP A 164 -0.72 -22.79 9.61
N GLN A 165 -0.18 -23.99 9.64
CA GLN A 165 -0.95 -25.22 9.54
C GLN A 165 -1.93 -25.40 10.70
N GLN A 166 -1.70 -24.79 11.87
CA GLN A 166 -2.58 -24.92 13.03
C GLN A 166 -3.84 -24.07 12.87
N THR A 167 -3.69 -22.83 12.39
CA THR A 167 -4.81 -21.88 12.27
C THR A 167 -5.41 -21.82 10.88
N GLY A 168 -4.79 -22.43 9.87
CA GLY A 168 -5.24 -22.34 8.48
C GLY A 168 -5.06 -20.96 7.84
N LYS A 169 -4.24 -20.10 8.43
CA LYS A 169 -4.05 -18.71 7.98
C LYS A 169 -2.68 -18.49 7.39
N ALA A 170 -2.56 -17.44 6.60
CA ALA A 170 -1.34 -17.05 5.92
C ALA A 170 -1.00 -15.58 6.16
N LEU A 171 0.26 -15.23 5.97
CA LEU A 171 0.78 -13.87 6.12
C LEU A 171 1.95 -13.67 5.15
N LEU A 172 1.98 -12.55 4.43
CA LEU A 172 3.17 -12.16 3.68
C LEU A 172 4.25 -11.68 4.66
N MET A 173 5.33 -12.44 4.73
CA MET A 173 6.53 -12.12 5.49
C MET A 173 7.71 -11.93 4.53
N PRO A 174 8.10 -10.72 4.21
CA PRO A 174 9.12 -10.48 3.19
C PRO A 174 10.48 -11.05 3.53
N THR A 175 10.86 -11.06 4.81
CA THR A 175 12.20 -11.49 5.24
C THR A 175 12.15 -12.38 6.48
N TYR A 176 13.13 -13.27 6.61
CA TYR A 176 13.31 -14.11 7.81
C TYR A 176 13.62 -13.32 9.09
N ASN A 177 13.97 -12.04 9.01
CA ASN A 177 14.27 -11.21 10.19
C ASN A 177 13.06 -11.08 11.15
N HIS A 178 11.86 -11.41 10.70
CA HIS A 178 10.62 -11.29 11.47
C HIS A 178 10.05 -12.63 11.95
N ILE A 179 10.73 -13.76 11.72
CA ILE A 179 10.22 -15.11 12.07
C ILE A 179 9.88 -15.27 13.56
N TYR A 180 10.64 -14.62 14.44
CA TYR A 180 10.39 -14.67 15.88
C TYR A 180 9.10 -13.97 16.32
N ASN A 181 8.47 -13.23 15.41
CA ASN A 181 7.19 -12.56 15.65
C ASN A 181 5.98 -13.41 15.25
N LEU A 182 6.16 -14.55 14.55
CA LEU A 182 5.07 -15.36 14.00
C LEU A 182 4.06 -15.87 15.04
N ARG A 183 4.46 -15.96 16.29
CA ARG A 183 3.60 -16.42 17.40
C ARG A 183 2.89 -15.28 18.13
N LYS A 184 3.07 -14.03 17.70
CA LYS A 184 2.37 -12.90 18.29
C LYS A 184 0.94 -12.85 17.77
N ASP A 185 0.00 -12.69 18.68
CA ASP A 185 -1.45 -12.64 18.37
C ASP A 185 -1.87 -11.37 17.60
N ASP A 186 -0.97 -10.38 17.53
CA ASP A 186 -1.24 -9.08 16.92
C ASP A 186 -0.85 -8.98 15.44
N LEU A 187 -0.48 -10.08 14.79
CA LEU A 187 -0.19 -10.09 13.35
C LEU A 187 -1.48 -10.19 12.53
N PRO A 188 -1.56 -9.51 11.38
CA PRO A 188 -2.76 -9.47 10.54
C PRO A 188 -2.91 -10.73 9.67
N TRP A 189 -3.00 -11.90 10.31
CA TRP A 189 -3.18 -13.16 9.63
C TRP A 189 -4.46 -13.20 8.80
N GLN A 190 -4.38 -13.66 7.57
CA GLN A 190 -5.47 -13.77 6.61
C GLN A 190 -5.64 -15.22 6.15
N SER A 191 -6.77 -15.56 5.54
CA SER A 191 -6.85 -16.80 4.78
C SER A 191 -6.01 -16.70 3.51
N LEU A 192 -5.48 -17.81 2.99
CA LEU A 192 -4.67 -17.79 1.78
C LEU A 192 -5.49 -17.32 0.57
N GLU A 193 -6.77 -17.71 0.48
CA GLU A 193 -7.68 -17.24 -0.57
C GLU A 193 -7.89 -15.72 -0.54
N THR A 194 -7.86 -15.10 0.65
CA THR A 194 -7.92 -13.64 0.78
C THR A 194 -6.68 -12.97 0.18
N ILE A 195 -5.48 -13.49 0.49
CA ILE A 195 -4.23 -12.96 -0.04
C ILE A 195 -4.19 -13.07 -1.57
N LEU A 196 -4.53 -14.24 -2.10
CA LEU A 196 -4.52 -14.46 -3.55
C LEU A 196 -5.58 -13.61 -4.27
N SER A 197 -6.77 -13.43 -3.67
CA SER A 197 -7.82 -12.57 -4.23
C SER A 197 -7.39 -11.11 -4.24
N ALA A 198 -6.73 -10.65 -3.16
CA ALA A 198 -6.20 -9.30 -3.06
C ALA A 198 -5.18 -8.99 -4.18
N TRP A 199 -4.36 -9.96 -4.57
CA TRP A 199 -3.44 -9.79 -5.70
C TRP A 199 -4.17 -9.68 -7.04
N ILE A 200 -5.29 -10.39 -7.24
CA ILE A 200 -6.14 -10.19 -8.41
C ILE A 200 -6.81 -8.80 -8.38
N ASP A 201 -7.26 -8.34 -7.20
CA ASP A 201 -7.81 -6.99 -7.05
C ASP A 201 -6.78 -5.92 -7.43
N MET A 202 -5.50 -6.10 -7.06
CA MET A 202 -4.41 -5.22 -7.51
C MET A 202 -4.22 -5.24 -9.03
N VAL A 203 -4.38 -6.39 -9.69
CA VAL A 203 -4.29 -6.49 -11.15
C VAL A 203 -5.48 -5.78 -11.81
N GLU A 204 -6.70 -5.99 -11.32
CA GLU A 204 -7.90 -5.33 -11.86
C GLU A 204 -7.90 -3.82 -11.61
N ALA A 205 -7.35 -3.38 -10.49
CA ALA A 205 -7.14 -1.97 -10.18
C ALA A 205 -5.93 -1.34 -10.91
N GLU A 206 -5.25 -2.11 -11.76
CA GLU A 206 -4.04 -1.70 -12.49
C GLU A 206 -2.87 -1.29 -11.58
N LYS A 207 -2.90 -1.65 -10.30
CA LYS A 207 -1.78 -1.44 -9.36
C LYS A 207 -0.62 -2.39 -9.63
N ALA A 208 -0.93 -3.63 -9.98
CA ALA A 208 0.03 -4.62 -10.44
C ALA A 208 -0.24 -4.92 -11.92
N VAL A 209 0.75 -4.71 -12.78
CA VAL A 209 0.64 -4.91 -14.22
C VAL A 209 1.69 -5.90 -14.67
N ALA A 210 1.29 -6.90 -15.47
CA ALA A 210 2.22 -7.79 -16.14
C ALA A 210 2.55 -7.27 -17.53
N ILE A 211 3.85 -7.15 -17.85
CA ILE A 211 4.35 -6.61 -19.12
C ILE A 211 5.01 -7.70 -19.96
N HIS A 212 5.09 -7.46 -21.26
CA HIS A 212 5.74 -8.36 -22.21
C HIS A 212 7.25 -8.45 -21.96
N ASP A 213 7.82 -9.66 -22.06
CA ASP A 213 9.25 -9.91 -21.79
C ASP A 213 10.19 -9.16 -22.74
N GLU A 214 9.74 -8.84 -23.97
CA GLU A 214 10.51 -8.12 -24.99
C GLU A 214 10.58 -6.61 -24.76
N VAL A 215 9.80 -6.06 -23.83
CA VAL A 215 9.91 -4.62 -23.50
C VAL A 215 11.25 -4.38 -22.82
N SER A 216 12.20 -3.77 -23.58
CA SER A 216 13.53 -3.46 -23.08
C SER A 216 13.47 -2.52 -21.90
N SER A 217 14.19 -2.88 -20.81
CA SER A 217 14.34 -1.99 -19.65
C SER A 217 15.20 -0.74 -19.96
N ASP A 218 15.87 -0.72 -21.13
CA ASP A 218 16.83 0.31 -21.50
C ASP A 218 16.24 1.38 -22.42
N ASP A 219 15.03 1.19 -22.95
CA ASP A 219 14.33 2.23 -23.66
C ASP A 219 13.71 3.24 -22.68
N PRO A 220 14.28 4.48 -22.58
CA PRO A 220 13.68 5.54 -21.75
C PRO A 220 12.31 5.97 -22.28
N HIS A 221 11.96 5.56 -23.47
CA HIS A 221 10.71 5.75 -24.19
C HIS A 221 10.08 4.41 -24.60
N ALA A 222 10.60 3.27 -24.14
CA ALA A 222 9.79 2.06 -24.19
C ALA A 222 8.49 2.51 -23.54
N ASP A 223 7.78 3.23 -24.37
CA ASP A 223 6.44 3.60 -24.10
C ASP A 223 5.88 2.33 -23.50
N ILE A 224 5.52 2.46 -22.27
CA ILE A 224 4.52 1.63 -21.69
C ILE A 224 3.30 1.97 -22.56
N ALA A 225 3.45 1.69 -23.85
CA ALA A 225 2.60 2.16 -24.93
C ALA A 225 1.25 1.50 -24.86
N GLU A 226 1.05 0.67 -23.85
CA GLU A 226 -0.23 0.01 -23.55
C GLU A 226 -0.55 -0.06 -22.05
N ALA A 227 0.32 0.40 -21.14
CA ALA A 227 -0.14 0.81 -19.82
C ALA A 227 -0.94 2.12 -19.96
N PRO A 228 -1.99 2.34 -19.15
CA PRO A 228 -2.72 3.60 -19.19
C PRO A 228 -1.71 4.72 -19.11
N LYS A 229 -1.80 5.69 -20.04
CA LYS A 229 -0.83 6.77 -20.23
C LYS A 229 -0.81 7.75 -19.06
N THR A 230 -0.63 7.26 -17.87
CA THR A 230 -0.08 8.05 -16.79
C THR A 230 1.40 8.20 -17.13
N LYS A 231 1.80 9.40 -17.56
CA LYS A 231 3.20 9.82 -17.64
C LYS A 231 3.81 9.87 -16.24
N VAL A 232 3.60 8.83 -15.47
CA VAL A 232 4.27 8.60 -14.19
C VAL A 232 5.62 8.02 -14.59
N GLY A 233 6.64 8.87 -14.58
CA GLY A 233 8.00 8.42 -14.81
C GLY A 233 8.29 7.29 -13.85
N ILE A 234 8.38 6.06 -14.36
CA ILE A 234 8.94 4.95 -13.60
C ILE A 234 10.30 5.46 -13.16
N ALA A 235 10.46 5.69 -11.85
CA ALA A 235 11.74 6.04 -11.31
C ALA A 235 12.70 4.95 -11.76
N LYS A 236 13.65 5.30 -12.64
CA LYS A 236 14.70 4.39 -13.08
C LYS A 236 15.52 4.02 -11.86
N SER A 237 15.01 3.10 -11.05
CA SER A 237 15.81 2.46 -10.02
C SER A 237 16.93 1.74 -10.74
N ARG A 238 18.19 2.11 -10.48
CA ARG A 238 19.38 1.42 -11.00
C ARG A 238 19.47 -0.04 -10.55
N MET A 239 18.62 -0.47 -9.66
CA MET A 239 18.42 -1.88 -9.32
C MET A 239 17.36 -2.45 -10.26
N GLN A 240 17.79 -2.96 -11.39
CA GLN A 240 16.97 -3.81 -12.26
C GLN A 240 16.72 -5.12 -11.53
N PHE A 241 15.74 -5.11 -10.64
CA PHE A 241 15.27 -6.35 -10.04
C PHE A 241 14.52 -7.14 -11.11
N ASN A 242 14.87 -8.38 -11.30
CA ASN A 242 14.15 -9.26 -12.19
C ASN A 242 12.83 -9.69 -11.54
N THR A 243 11.86 -8.77 -11.51
CA THR A 243 10.47 -9.03 -11.07
C THR A 243 9.56 -9.36 -12.25
N ARG A 244 10.10 -9.34 -13.48
CA ARG A 244 9.32 -9.61 -14.69
C ARG A 244 8.52 -10.91 -14.60
N PRO A 245 7.31 -10.88 -15.13
CA PRO A 245 6.69 -9.83 -15.94
C PRO A 245 6.05 -8.67 -15.14
N TRP A 246 6.12 -8.67 -13.83
CA TRP A 246 5.35 -7.79 -12.98
C TRP A 246 5.99 -6.43 -12.70
N ILE A 247 5.16 -5.39 -12.77
CA ILE A 247 5.48 -4.02 -12.34
C ILE A 247 4.38 -3.58 -11.38
N LEU A 248 4.75 -2.86 -10.31
CA LEU A 248 3.79 -2.13 -9.48
C LEU A 248 3.74 -0.66 -9.90
N GLN A 249 2.53 -0.15 -10.12
CA GLN A 249 2.31 1.27 -10.39
C GLN A 249 2.44 2.05 -9.07
N PRO A 250 3.12 3.21 -9.09
CA PRO A 250 3.25 4.08 -7.92
C PRO A 250 1.90 4.53 -7.36
N TYR A 251 0.95 4.81 -8.22
CA TYR A 251 -0.46 5.06 -7.98
C TYR A 251 -1.23 4.87 -9.29
N THR A 252 -2.53 4.71 -9.18
CA THR A 252 -3.44 4.67 -10.34
C THR A 252 -4.26 5.97 -10.41
N LEU A 253 -4.92 6.22 -11.53
CA LEU A 253 -5.89 7.31 -11.61
C LEU A 253 -7.02 7.13 -10.61
N ASN A 254 -7.43 5.89 -10.36
CA ASN A 254 -8.46 5.60 -9.35
C ASN A 254 -7.99 5.96 -7.93
N ASP A 255 -6.73 5.70 -7.57
CA ASP A 255 -6.17 6.12 -6.27
C ASP A 255 -6.16 7.65 -6.15
N LEU A 256 -5.77 8.35 -7.21
CA LEU A 256 -5.77 9.81 -7.24
C LEU A 256 -7.20 10.36 -7.10
N HIS A 257 -8.14 9.88 -7.92
CA HIS A 257 -9.53 10.31 -7.86
C HIS A 257 -10.16 10.02 -6.49
N ALA A 258 -9.95 8.83 -5.93
CA ALA A 258 -10.44 8.51 -4.58
C ALA A 258 -9.92 9.49 -3.52
N CYS A 259 -8.64 9.89 -3.59
CA CYS A 259 -8.10 10.91 -2.70
C CYS A 259 -8.70 12.31 -2.93
N LEU A 260 -8.89 12.71 -4.19
CA LEU A 260 -9.53 13.99 -4.54
C LEU A 260 -10.97 14.02 -4.04
N ASP A 261 -11.73 12.95 -4.22
CA ASP A 261 -13.11 12.82 -3.76
C ASP A 261 -13.20 12.84 -2.23
N ALA A 262 -12.32 12.12 -1.53
CA ALA A 262 -12.26 12.12 -0.07
C ALA A 262 -11.90 13.50 0.48
N TRP A 263 -10.93 14.19 -0.14
CA TRP A 263 -10.57 15.57 0.20
C TRP A 263 -11.75 16.50 0.00
N LYS A 264 -12.39 16.46 -1.17
CA LYS A 264 -13.57 17.27 -1.51
C LYS A 264 -14.69 17.05 -0.51
N ALA A 265 -15.05 15.79 -0.24
CA ALA A 265 -16.09 15.45 0.72
C ALA A 265 -15.80 15.99 2.13
N LEU A 266 -14.55 15.88 2.58
CA LEU A 266 -14.12 16.39 3.88
C LEU A 266 -14.25 17.92 3.94
N VAL A 267 -13.69 18.67 2.99
CA VAL A 267 -13.72 20.14 3.03
C VAL A 267 -15.13 20.69 2.85
N GLU A 268 -15.95 20.13 1.97
CA GLU A 268 -17.36 20.52 1.79
C GLU A 268 -18.19 20.27 3.07
N LYS A 269 -17.92 19.16 3.77
CA LYS A 269 -18.58 18.87 5.05
C LYS A 269 -18.19 19.88 6.12
N LEU A 270 -16.91 20.25 6.19
CA LEU A 270 -16.40 21.25 7.12
C LEU A 270 -17.02 22.63 6.83
N GLU A 271 -17.04 23.06 5.56
CA GLU A 271 -17.64 24.34 5.13
C GLU A 271 -19.12 24.40 5.49
N LYS A 272 -19.86 23.30 5.21
CA LYS A 272 -21.28 23.22 5.56
C LYS A 272 -21.51 23.35 7.07
N LYS A 273 -20.71 22.65 7.90
CA LYS A 273 -20.82 22.73 9.37
C LYS A 273 -20.34 24.08 9.91
N ALA A 274 -19.37 24.72 9.29
CA ALA A 274 -18.86 26.05 9.60
C ALA A 274 -19.81 27.18 9.17
N GLY A 275 -20.84 26.88 8.37
CA GLY A 275 -21.74 27.89 7.79
C GLY A 275 -21.11 28.77 6.70
N ILE A 276 -19.98 28.33 6.14
CA ILE A 276 -19.26 29.05 5.09
C ILE A 276 -19.89 28.71 3.74
N LYS A 277 -20.26 29.73 2.98
CA LYS A 277 -20.79 29.60 1.62
C LYS A 277 -19.64 29.89 0.63
N VAL A 278 -19.06 28.86 0.07
CA VAL A 278 -18.10 29.00 -1.03
C VAL A 278 -18.88 28.93 -2.34
N LYS A 279 -18.76 29.99 -3.16
CA LYS A 279 -19.28 29.94 -4.54
C LYS A 279 -18.30 29.12 -5.36
N ARG A 280 -18.74 28.01 -5.86
CA ARG A 280 -18.02 27.18 -6.81
C ARG A 280 -18.80 27.15 -8.10
N PRO A 281 -18.13 27.28 -9.25
CA PRO A 281 -18.79 27.05 -10.53
C PRO A 281 -19.33 25.62 -10.55
N LYS A 282 -20.50 25.42 -11.13
CA LYS A 282 -21.10 24.10 -11.27
C LYS A 282 -20.83 23.55 -12.67
N PRO A 283 -20.65 22.23 -12.83
CA PRO A 283 -20.44 21.63 -14.15
C PRO A 283 -21.56 21.93 -15.15
N ASP A 284 -22.77 22.27 -14.66
CA ASP A 284 -23.95 22.60 -15.48
C ASP A 284 -24.04 24.11 -15.80
N ASP A 285 -23.14 24.95 -15.32
CA ASP A 285 -23.11 26.37 -15.65
C ASP A 285 -22.57 26.52 -17.09
N GLU A 286 -23.24 27.35 -17.95
CA GLU A 286 -22.84 27.54 -19.35
C GLU A 286 -21.40 28.05 -19.51
N ASP A 287 -20.88 28.75 -18.50
CA ASP A 287 -19.52 29.32 -18.47
C ASP A 287 -18.56 28.49 -17.57
N TYR A 288 -18.89 27.20 -17.28
CA TYR A 288 -18.05 26.37 -16.41
C TYR A 288 -16.71 26.05 -17.10
N ASP A 289 -15.62 26.56 -16.51
CA ASP A 289 -14.27 26.15 -16.82
C ASP A 289 -13.69 25.39 -15.59
N PRO A 290 -13.34 24.11 -15.71
CA PRO A 290 -12.69 23.35 -14.63
C PRO A 290 -11.37 23.99 -14.14
N ASP A 291 -10.71 24.80 -14.98
CA ASP A 291 -9.49 25.50 -14.64
C ASP A 291 -9.73 26.75 -13.75
N ASP A 292 -10.99 27.18 -13.58
CA ASP A 292 -11.37 28.27 -12.68
C ASP A 292 -11.48 27.84 -11.20
N GLU A 293 -11.48 26.54 -10.91
CA GLU A 293 -11.39 26.05 -9.54
C GLU A 293 -9.96 26.23 -9.04
N ALA A 294 -9.80 27.12 -8.03
CA ALA A 294 -8.49 27.33 -7.41
C ALA A 294 -7.96 26.05 -6.76
N PRO A 295 -6.83 25.50 -7.24
CA PRO A 295 -6.24 24.32 -6.63
C PRO A 295 -5.61 24.65 -5.27
N LEU A 296 -5.33 23.61 -4.47
CA LEU A 296 -4.62 23.77 -3.19
C LEU A 296 -3.25 24.40 -3.37
N ALA A 297 -2.55 24.07 -4.46
CA ALA A 297 -1.27 24.67 -4.79
C ALA A 297 -1.12 24.84 -6.31
N SER A 298 -0.72 26.04 -6.73
CA SER A 298 -0.41 26.30 -8.14
C SER A 298 0.81 25.50 -8.59
N ARG A 299 0.90 25.20 -9.89
CA ARG A 299 2.05 24.50 -10.49
C ARG A 299 3.38 25.23 -10.20
N THR A 300 3.36 26.56 -10.14
CA THR A 300 4.52 27.38 -9.77
C THR A 300 4.92 27.15 -8.31
N ALA A 301 3.96 27.16 -7.38
CA ALA A 301 4.23 26.90 -5.96
C ALA A 301 4.79 25.49 -5.75
N LEU A 302 4.25 24.48 -6.44
CA LEU A 302 4.77 23.10 -6.40
C LEU A 302 6.22 23.00 -6.88
N SER A 303 6.54 23.69 -7.96
CA SER A 303 7.91 23.75 -8.49
C SER A 303 8.89 24.43 -7.53
N ILE A 304 8.50 25.58 -6.95
CA ILE A 304 9.33 26.30 -5.97
C ILE A 304 9.53 25.45 -4.69
N ALA A 305 8.49 24.76 -4.25
CA ALA A 305 8.58 23.84 -3.10
C ALA A 305 9.42 22.59 -3.38
N GLY A 306 9.82 22.37 -4.65
CA GLY A 306 10.63 21.21 -5.06
C GLY A 306 9.83 19.89 -5.08
N ILE A 307 8.50 19.94 -5.27
CA ILE A 307 7.66 18.76 -5.33
C ILE A 307 7.72 18.14 -6.73
N PRO A 308 8.28 16.94 -6.89
CA PRO A 308 8.40 16.31 -8.19
C PRO A 308 7.06 15.84 -8.72
N ARG A 309 6.97 15.66 -10.05
CA ARG A 309 5.80 15.02 -10.69
C ARG A 309 5.53 13.66 -10.06
N GLY A 310 4.25 13.37 -9.82
CA GLY A 310 3.77 12.14 -9.20
C GLY A 310 2.51 12.39 -8.40
N PHE A 311 2.11 11.42 -7.57
CA PHE A 311 0.86 11.46 -6.81
C PHE A 311 0.62 12.78 -6.07
N ALA A 312 1.61 13.19 -5.29
CA ALA A 312 1.53 14.40 -4.49
C ALA A 312 1.36 15.68 -5.33
N TYR A 313 2.09 15.76 -6.44
CA TYR A 313 1.97 16.88 -7.38
C TYR A 313 0.57 16.94 -8.00
N GLU A 314 0.09 15.79 -8.49
CA GLU A 314 -1.23 15.71 -9.13
C GLU A 314 -2.34 15.97 -8.11
N LEU A 315 -2.25 15.41 -6.90
CA LEU A 315 -3.22 15.67 -5.83
C LEU A 315 -3.31 17.18 -5.52
N LEU A 316 -2.19 17.85 -5.25
CA LEU A 316 -2.19 19.24 -4.83
C LEU A 316 -2.58 20.21 -5.95
N SER A 317 -2.30 19.85 -7.21
CA SER A 317 -2.67 20.69 -8.36
C SER A 317 -4.13 20.53 -8.80
N HIS A 318 -4.85 19.52 -8.27
CA HIS A 318 -6.25 19.28 -8.61
C HIS A 318 -7.17 19.29 -7.38
N ALA A 319 -6.62 19.14 -6.17
CA ALA A 319 -7.44 19.18 -4.96
C ALA A 319 -8.00 20.59 -4.75
N GLN A 320 -9.29 20.62 -4.47
CA GLN A 320 -10.07 21.82 -4.28
C GLN A 320 -9.56 22.66 -3.09
N TYR A 321 -9.35 23.94 -3.28
CA TYR A 321 -9.09 24.89 -2.22
C TYR A 321 -10.30 25.05 -1.29
N SER A 322 -10.06 25.26 0.00
CA SER A 322 -11.07 25.59 0.99
C SER A 322 -10.59 26.72 1.90
N PRO A 323 -11.44 27.69 2.25
CA PRO A 323 -11.11 28.73 3.22
C PRO A 323 -11.07 28.22 4.67
N ILE A 324 -11.41 26.96 4.91
CA ILE A 324 -11.34 26.33 6.22
C ILE A 324 -9.88 26.27 6.68
N TRP A 325 -9.63 26.80 7.88
CA TRP A 325 -8.29 26.85 8.44
C TRP A 325 -7.86 25.52 9.06
N PHE A 326 -8.70 24.89 9.90
CA PHE A 326 -8.41 23.63 10.57
C PHE A 326 -9.15 22.47 9.90
N ILE A 327 -8.39 21.59 9.24
CA ILE A 327 -8.92 20.40 8.54
C ILE A 327 -9.15 19.22 9.50
N ALA A 328 -8.32 19.13 10.55
CA ALA A 328 -8.46 18.19 11.66
C ALA A 328 -8.05 18.90 12.96
N PRO A 329 -8.24 18.28 14.15
CA PRO A 329 -7.96 18.97 15.42
C PRO A 329 -6.54 19.51 15.49
N GLY A 330 -6.39 20.85 15.44
CA GLY A 330 -5.11 21.54 15.46
C GLY A 330 -4.23 21.37 14.22
N ILE A 331 -4.73 20.70 13.16
CA ILE A 331 -4.04 20.50 11.89
C ILE A 331 -4.67 21.40 10.82
N ARG A 332 -3.86 22.15 10.12
CA ARG A 332 -4.28 23.19 9.19
C ARG A 332 -3.53 23.14 7.86
N LEU A 333 -4.07 23.82 6.87
CA LEU A 333 -3.32 24.13 5.67
C LEU A 333 -2.10 25.00 6.04
N PRO A 334 -0.93 24.74 5.45
CA PRO A 334 0.23 25.61 5.61
C PRO A 334 -0.04 26.97 4.96
N LYS A 335 0.55 28.04 5.51
CA LYS A 335 0.64 29.32 4.78
C LYS A 335 1.54 29.14 3.57
N VAL A 336 1.42 30.03 2.57
CA VAL A 336 2.20 29.96 1.33
C VAL A 336 3.70 29.87 1.61
N GLU A 337 4.21 30.72 2.50
CA GLU A 337 5.64 30.74 2.84
C GLU A 337 6.09 29.44 3.51
N GLU A 338 5.25 28.87 4.38
CA GLU A 338 5.50 27.59 5.05
C GLU A 338 5.47 26.43 4.05
N PHE A 339 4.58 26.47 3.05
CA PHE A 339 4.47 25.45 2.01
C PHE A 339 5.69 25.47 1.08
N LEU A 340 6.17 26.66 0.70
CA LEU A 340 7.35 26.81 -0.16
C LEU A 340 8.66 26.37 0.52
N GLN A 341 8.69 26.39 1.87
CA GLN A 341 9.83 25.94 2.67
C GLN A 341 9.64 24.52 3.18
N GLN A 342 9.71 23.55 2.26
CA GLN A 342 9.60 22.14 2.63
C GLN A 342 10.78 21.69 3.50
N PRO A 343 10.52 20.95 4.60
CA PRO A 343 11.55 20.66 5.61
C PRO A 343 12.71 19.82 5.11
N PHE A 344 12.50 18.97 4.10
CA PHE A 344 13.53 18.06 3.60
C PHE A 344 14.22 18.52 2.32
N LYS A 345 13.88 19.70 1.79
CA LYS A 345 14.46 20.21 0.56
C LYS A 345 15.98 20.31 0.63
N GLN A 346 16.52 20.85 1.71
CA GLN A 346 17.96 20.96 1.93
C GLN A 346 18.67 19.60 2.06
N ILE A 347 17.98 18.61 2.63
CA ILE A 347 18.55 17.25 2.74
C ILE A 347 18.75 16.64 1.37
N ALA A 348 17.81 16.82 0.44
CA ALA A 348 17.95 16.33 -0.93
C ALA A 348 19.15 17.01 -1.65
N GLU A 349 19.42 18.28 -1.34
CA GLU A 349 20.55 19.01 -1.88
C GLU A 349 21.89 18.61 -1.25
N GLN A 350 21.90 18.30 0.05
CA GLN A 350 23.09 17.87 0.80
C GLN A 350 23.50 16.42 0.51
N TYR A 351 22.55 15.54 0.25
CA TYR A 351 22.74 14.10 0.04
C TYR A 351 22.20 13.64 -1.33
N PRO A 352 22.73 14.19 -2.44
CA PRO A 352 22.15 13.94 -3.77
C PRO A 352 22.27 12.48 -4.22
N GLU A 353 23.34 11.78 -3.84
CA GLU A 353 23.49 10.37 -4.23
C GLU A 353 22.61 9.44 -3.39
N GLU A 354 22.45 9.70 -2.11
CA GLU A 354 21.59 8.94 -1.20
C GLU A 354 20.11 9.16 -1.50
N THR A 355 19.74 10.36 -1.95
CA THR A 355 18.34 10.70 -2.31
C THR A 355 18.00 10.43 -3.77
N LYS A 356 19.00 10.02 -4.56
CA LYS A 356 18.80 9.72 -5.98
C LYS A 356 17.74 8.67 -6.21
N GLY A 357 16.68 9.06 -6.89
CA GLY A 357 15.52 8.18 -7.14
C GLY A 357 14.60 8.00 -5.94
N MET A 358 14.85 8.69 -4.83
CA MET A 358 13.92 8.76 -3.71
C MET A 358 12.97 9.95 -3.90
N LYS A 359 11.72 9.78 -3.45
CA LYS A 359 10.81 10.92 -3.30
C LYS A 359 10.95 11.48 -1.90
N MET A 360 11.11 12.78 -1.83
CA MET A 360 11.22 13.51 -0.58
C MET A 360 9.86 13.51 0.13
N PRO A 361 9.81 13.15 1.43
CA PRO A 361 8.60 13.39 2.22
C PRO A 361 8.32 14.88 2.25
N PHE A 362 7.05 15.26 2.03
CA PHE A 362 6.71 16.69 2.11
C PHE A 362 5.51 16.94 3.02
N LEU A 363 5.54 18.10 3.67
CA LEU A 363 4.53 18.51 4.63
C LEU A 363 3.29 19.03 3.89
N PHE A 364 2.23 18.23 3.89
CA PHE A 364 0.94 18.57 3.28
C PHE A 364 0.11 19.47 4.19
N LEU A 365 -0.11 19.05 5.43
CA LEU A 365 -0.84 19.80 6.45
C LEU A 365 0.04 19.98 7.66
N ARG A 366 -0.07 21.14 8.33
CA ARG A 366 0.79 21.51 9.44
C ARG A 366 0.03 21.61 10.76
N CYS A 367 0.69 21.23 11.85
CA CYS A 367 0.24 21.56 13.20
C CYS A 367 1.36 22.23 14.02
N PRO A 368 1.04 22.82 15.16
CA PRO A 368 2.04 23.43 16.04
C PRO A 368 3.07 22.42 16.56
N GLY A 369 4.30 22.89 16.75
CA GLY A 369 5.39 22.13 17.33
C GLY A 369 6.31 21.48 16.30
N THR A 370 7.43 20.98 16.81
CA THR A 370 8.45 20.25 16.09
C THR A 370 8.84 19.03 16.90
N VAL A 371 9.34 18.00 16.22
CA VAL A 371 9.89 16.78 16.83
C VAL A 371 11.16 16.37 16.07
N SER A 372 12.01 15.57 16.69
CA SER A 372 13.17 15.01 16.01
C SER A 372 12.73 14.16 14.81
N ALA A 373 13.36 14.33 13.65
CA ALA A 373 13.08 13.51 12.47
C ALA A 373 13.31 12.02 12.75
N LYS A 374 14.25 11.68 13.63
CA LYS A 374 14.51 10.31 14.09
C LYS A 374 13.35 9.78 14.96
N GLU A 375 12.81 10.58 15.89
CA GLU A 375 11.65 10.18 16.70
C GLU A 375 10.36 10.11 15.86
N ALA A 376 10.24 10.92 14.81
CA ALA A 376 9.18 10.83 13.80
C ALA A 376 9.37 9.66 12.83
N LYS A 377 10.44 8.85 13.02
CA LYS A 377 10.74 7.64 12.24
C LYS A 377 10.92 7.88 10.74
N PHE A 378 11.38 9.07 10.34
CA PHE A 378 11.84 9.29 8.98
C PHE A 378 13.09 8.46 8.72
N ARG A 379 13.25 8.02 7.46
CA ARG A 379 14.41 7.19 7.06
C ARG A 379 15.61 8.06 6.74
N TYR A 380 16.80 7.45 6.80
CA TYR A 380 18.01 8.07 6.29
C TYR A 380 17.89 8.36 4.78
N PRO A 381 18.34 9.53 4.28
CA PRO A 381 19.02 10.59 5.01
C PRO A 381 18.09 11.60 5.72
N PHE A 382 16.78 11.53 5.55
CA PHE A 382 15.81 12.47 6.14
C PHE A 382 15.81 12.48 7.67
N SER A 383 16.20 11.35 8.29
CA SER A 383 16.33 11.23 9.75
C SER A 383 17.53 12.01 10.34
N THR A 384 18.38 12.62 9.51
CA THR A 384 19.52 13.43 9.96
C THR A 384 19.11 14.81 10.46
N LEU A 385 17.90 15.30 10.09
CA LEU A 385 17.37 16.54 10.63
C LEU A 385 17.13 16.43 12.14
N GLU A 386 17.65 17.41 12.91
CA GLU A 386 17.41 17.49 14.35
C GLU A 386 15.95 17.64 14.68
N SER A 387 15.21 18.45 13.90
CA SER A 387 13.79 18.65 14.10
C SER A 387 13.05 18.87 12.79
N VAL A 388 11.79 18.42 12.77
CA VAL A 388 10.86 18.60 11.66
C VAL A 388 9.54 19.16 12.21
N PRO A 389 8.83 20.00 11.45
CA PRO A 389 7.49 20.45 11.82
C PRO A 389 6.53 19.27 12.00
N CYS A 390 5.61 19.39 12.95
CA CYS A 390 4.52 18.42 13.08
C CYS A 390 3.43 18.67 12.04
N GLY A 391 2.73 17.59 11.63
CA GLY A 391 1.66 17.63 10.64
C GLY A 391 1.47 16.34 9.88
N LEU A 392 0.70 16.39 8.81
CA LEU A 392 0.50 15.28 7.88
C LEU A 392 1.49 15.42 6.72
N TYR A 393 2.35 14.43 6.60
CA TYR A 393 3.29 14.30 5.49
C TYR A 393 2.74 13.35 4.43
N LEU A 394 2.93 13.68 3.15
CA LEU A 394 2.93 12.67 2.11
C LEU A 394 4.32 12.04 2.13
N ASP A 395 4.37 10.82 2.63
CA ASP A 395 5.60 10.12 2.98
C ASP A 395 5.80 8.94 2.03
N ALA A 396 5.65 9.22 0.75
CA ALA A 396 5.98 8.25 -0.26
C ALA A 396 7.50 8.06 -0.26
N PHE A 397 7.91 6.87 0.07
CA PHE A 397 9.31 6.44 -0.01
C PHE A 397 9.43 5.33 -1.06
N PRO A 398 9.19 5.63 -2.34
CA PRO A 398 9.22 4.62 -3.37
C PRO A 398 10.62 4.08 -3.52
N ASN A 399 10.72 2.78 -3.35
CA ASN A 399 11.87 1.99 -3.71
C ASN A 399 11.37 0.74 -4.44
N ALA A 400 12.28 -0.08 -4.95
CA ALA A 400 11.88 -1.29 -5.68
C ALA A 400 10.99 -2.25 -4.86
N ALA A 401 11.09 -2.23 -3.52
CA ALA A 401 10.24 -3.05 -2.66
C ALA A 401 8.90 -2.38 -2.29
N ASN A 402 8.83 -1.05 -2.39
CA ASN A 402 7.61 -0.27 -2.14
C ASN A 402 7.57 0.94 -3.08
N PRO A 403 7.00 0.80 -4.28
CA PRO A 403 6.93 1.90 -5.24
C PRO A 403 5.77 2.87 -5.00
N PHE A 404 4.87 2.61 -4.07
CA PHE A 404 3.64 3.38 -3.88
C PHE A 404 3.91 4.81 -3.39
N GLU A 405 3.16 5.76 -3.94
CA GLU A 405 3.30 7.19 -3.68
C GLU A 405 2.12 7.80 -2.91
N ASP A 406 1.07 7.05 -2.68
CA ASP A 406 -0.15 7.48 -1.99
C ASP A 406 -0.08 7.31 -0.46
N ALA A 407 1.08 6.93 0.07
CA ALA A 407 1.30 6.78 1.50
C ALA A 407 1.46 8.12 2.22
N CYS A 408 1.06 8.15 3.49
CA CYS A 408 1.19 9.33 4.34
C CYS A 408 1.68 8.98 5.75
N ARG A 409 2.07 10.01 6.50
CA ARG A 409 2.52 9.92 7.89
C ARG A 409 2.03 11.10 8.70
N LEU A 410 1.25 10.82 9.72
CA LEU A 410 0.86 11.85 10.70
C LEU A 410 1.91 11.95 11.79
N VAL A 411 2.51 13.13 11.94
CA VAL A 411 3.49 13.45 13.00
C VAL A 411 2.86 14.42 13.98
N LEU A 412 2.68 13.98 15.22
CA LEU A 412 2.07 14.76 16.29
C LEU A 412 3.13 15.27 17.26
N PRO A 413 2.97 16.49 17.87
CA PRO A 413 3.89 16.99 18.88
C PRO A 413 3.78 16.23 20.22
N ILE A 414 2.77 15.39 20.36
CA ILE A 414 2.52 14.53 21.53
C ILE A 414 2.83 13.07 21.19
N LYS A 415 3.29 12.32 22.18
CA LYS A 415 3.45 10.86 22.06
C LYS A 415 2.15 10.15 22.42
N LEU A 416 1.70 9.23 21.58
CA LEU A 416 0.59 8.32 21.84
C LEU A 416 1.08 6.95 22.33
N GLY A 417 0.22 6.20 22.99
CA GLY A 417 0.52 4.84 23.45
C GLY A 417 1.06 4.76 24.89
N SER A 418 0.98 5.87 25.66
CA SER A 418 1.30 5.86 27.09
C SER A 418 0.24 5.14 27.93
N ASN A 419 -1.03 5.20 27.50
CA ASN A 419 -2.16 4.56 28.18
C ASN A 419 -2.47 3.17 27.60
N LYS A 420 -1.71 2.70 26.60
CA LYS A 420 -1.82 1.36 25.98
C LYS A 420 -3.06 1.10 25.12
N TYR A 421 -3.86 2.12 24.81
CA TYR A 421 -5.05 1.97 23.96
C TYR A 421 -4.78 2.33 22.51
N ALA A 422 -3.87 3.27 22.23
CA ALA A 422 -3.54 3.67 20.87
C ALA A 422 -3.04 2.49 20.03
N ARG A 423 -3.54 2.41 18.79
CA ARG A 423 -3.23 1.33 17.84
C ARG A 423 -2.79 1.91 16.50
N THR A 424 -1.89 1.18 15.86
CA THR A 424 -1.60 1.35 14.43
C THR A 424 -2.79 0.88 13.59
N SER A 425 -2.79 1.14 12.29
CA SER A 425 -3.84 0.68 11.41
C SER A 425 -3.92 -0.85 11.27
N ASP A 426 -2.83 -1.56 11.49
CA ASP A 426 -2.78 -3.02 11.60
C ASP A 426 -2.99 -3.54 13.04
N PHE A 427 -3.67 -2.74 13.87
CA PHE A 427 -4.12 -3.03 15.26
C PHE A 427 -3.01 -3.27 16.29
N ARG A 428 -1.74 -3.01 15.98
CA ARG A 428 -0.65 -3.19 16.95
C ARG A 428 -0.60 -2.05 17.97
N PRO A 429 -0.21 -2.33 19.21
CA PRO A 429 -0.09 -1.31 20.24
C PRO A 429 0.97 -0.26 19.88
N ILE A 430 0.60 1.00 19.90
CA ILE A 430 1.54 2.11 19.81
C ILE A 430 2.28 2.23 21.15
N ARG A 431 3.60 2.46 21.09
CA ARG A 431 4.46 2.58 22.28
C ARG A 431 5.18 3.92 22.28
N LYS A 432 4.58 4.94 22.92
CA LYS A 432 5.14 6.29 23.10
C LYS A 432 5.71 6.88 21.80
N SER A 433 4.92 6.91 20.74
CA SER A 433 5.32 7.35 19.41
C SER A 433 4.64 8.65 18.99
N HIS A 434 5.37 9.49 18.27
CA HIS A 434 4.88 10.71 17.62
C HIS A 434 4.20 10.44 16.27
N SER A 435 4.46 9.28 15.64
CA SER A 435 4.16 9.08 14.22
C SER A 435 3.57 7.71 13.87
N ASP A 436 3.23 6.86 14.86
CA ASP A 436 2.72 5.51 14.57
C ASP A 436 1.20 5.48 14.34
N LEU A 437 0.48 6.54 14.69
CA LEU A 437 -0.95 6.59 14.41
C LEU A 437 -1.17 6.50 12.89
N TYR A 438 -2.10 5.66 12.48
CA TYR A 438 -2.39 5.27 11.10
C TYR A 438 -1.30 4.42 10.41
N GLN A 439 -0.09 4.27 10.98
CA GLN A 439 0.95 3.48 10.31
C GLN A 439 0.59 2.00 10.23
N ILE A 440 1.17 1.32 9.23
CA ILE A 440 1.09 -0.12 9.00
C ILE A 440 2.52 -0.65 9.03
N GLU A 441 2.82 -1.61 9.90
CA GLU A 441 4.13 -2.25 9.91
C GLU A 441 4.13 -3.55 9.11
N VAL A 442 3.03 -4.31 9.23
CA VAL A 442 2.87 -5.58 8.53
C VAL A 442 1.65 -5.49 7.62
N ASN A 443 1.90 -5.48 6.32
CA ASN A 443 0.85 -5.61 5.31
C ASN A 443 0.82 -7.07 4.85
N PRO A 444 -0.31 -7.78 4.99
CA PRO A 444 -0.39 -9.21 4.65
C PRO A 444 -0.41 -9.47 3.14
N PHE A 445 -0.58 -8.44 2.31
CA PHE A 445 -0.78 -8.55 0.86
C PHE A 445 0.38 -8.02 0.04
N VAL A 446 1.02 -6.94 0.49
CA VAL A 446 2.13 -6.28 -0.21
C VAL A 446 3.23 -5.88 0.74
N MET A 447 4.46 -5.85 0.24
CA MET A 447 5.61 -5.43 1.03
C MET A 447 5.55 -3.94 1.35
N ARG A 448 5.57 -3.60 2.65
CA ARG A 448 5.86 -2.24 3.16
C ARG A 448 4.95 -1.13 2.61
N HIS A 449 3.74 -1.43 2.18
CA HIS A 449 2.79 -0.38 1.84
C HIS A 449 2.38 0.36 3.12
N GLY A 450 2.63 1.66 3.16
CA GLY A 450 2.20 2.53 4.26
C GLY A 450 0.69 2.81 4.23
N PRO A 451 0.16 3.57 5.20
CA PRO A 451 -1.24 3.96 5.20
C PRO A 451 -1.52 4.87 4.02
N LYS A 452 -2.57 4.59 3.28
CA LYS A 452 -3.03 5.43 2.18
C LYS A 452 -3.59 6.76 2.70
N LEU A 453 -3.30 7.85 2.00
CA LEU A 453 -3.86 9.17 2.33
C LEU A 453 -5.40 9.14 2.32
N VAL A 454 -6.01 8.50 1.33
CA VAL A 454 -7.47 8.41 1.22
C VAL A 454 -8.09 7.86 2.49
N ALA A 455 -7.53 6.80 3.05
CA ALA A 455 -8.04 6.16 4.27
C ALA A 455 -7.96 7.06 5.51
N VAL A 456 -6.96 7.93 5.57
CA VAL A 456 -6.84 8.94 6.64
C VAL A 456 -7.87 10.06 6.47
N LEU A 457 -8.07 10.54 5.25
CA LEU A 457 -9.05 11.59 4.95
C LEU A 457 -10.49 11.10 5.21
N GLU A 458 -10.81 9.87 4.82
CA GLU A 458 -12.11 9.24 5.09
C GLU A 458 -12.35 9.07 6.60
N ASN A 459 -11.35 8.64 7.36
CA ASN A 459 -11.44 8.56 8.82
C ASN A 459 -11.69 9.93 9.45
N TRP A 460 -11.06 10.98 8.95
CA TRP A 460 -11.31 12.36 9.42
C TRP A 460 -12.74 12.82 9.09
N LEU A 461 -13.22 12.52 7.88
CA LEU A 461 -14.59 12.79 7.49
C LEU A 461 -15.59 12.07 8.40
N GLU A 462 -15.39 10.79 8.68
CA GLU A 462 -16.23 10.01 9.60
C GLU A 462 -16.32 10.64 10.99
N ASN A 463 -15.17 11.08 11.54
CA ASN A 463 -15.15 11.76 12.84
C ASN A 463 -15.93 13.09 12.85
N VAL A 464 -15.86 13.84 11.74
CA VAL A 464 -16.66 15.07 11.55
C VAL A 464 -18.14 14.75 11.39
N GLU A 465 -18.48 13.72 10.61
CA GLU A 465 -19.88 13.33 10.35
C GLU A 465 -20.57 12.81 11.59
N ALA A 466 -19.92 11.94 12.33
CA ALA A 466 -20.40 11.37 13.58
C ALA A 466 -20.48 12.40 14.73
N GLY A 467 -19.94 13.62 14.53
CA GLY A 467 -19.93 14.66 15.57
C GLY A 467 -18.87 14.44 16.67
N HIS A 468 -17.95 13.50 16.47
CA HIS A 468 -16.81 13.30 17.38
C HIS A 468 -15.86 14.51 17.36
N TRP A 469 -15.75 15.16 16.20
CA TRP A 469 -15.06 16.43 16.04
C TRP A 469 -16.06 17.54 15.77
N THR A 470 -16.06 18.53 16.63
CA THR A 470 -16.89 19.73 16.48
C THR A 470 -16.25 20.71 15.50
N VAL A 471 -17.07 21.48 14.80
CA VAL A 471 -16.63 22.42 13.75
C VAL A 471 -17.22 23.80 14.03
N ASN A 472 -16.41 24.85 13.90
CA ASN A 472 -16.83 26.25 13.93
C ASN A 472 -16.39 26.98 12.65
N GLU A 473 -16.51 28.30 12.60
CA GLU A 473 -16.14 29.12 11.44
C GLU A 473 -14.67 29.02 11.03
N LYS A 474 -13.77 28.55 11.92
CA LYS A 474 -12.35 28.29 11.61
C LYS A 474 -12.05 26.84 11.19
N GLY A 475 -13.02 25.95 11.31
CA GLY A 475 -12.87 24.52 11.02
C GLY A 475 -12.95 23.65 12.26
N VAL A 476 -12.23 22.52 12.26
CA VAL A 476 -12.27 21.53 13.34
C VAL A 476 -11.67 22.08 14.62
N GLN A 477 -12.42 21.95 15.72
CA GLN A 477 -12.02 22.38 17.06
C GLN A 477 -11.20 21.32 17.81
N GLY A 478 -10.87 21.61 19.07
CA GLY A 478 -10.23 20.69 20.02
C GLY A 478 -8.70 20.78 20.04
N GLY A 479 -8.08 21.35 19.01
CA GLY A 479 -6.62 21.50 18.95
C GLY A 479 -5.88 20.15 19.03
N ILE A 480 -4.55 20.19 19.20
CA ILE A 480 -3.71 18.98 19.26
C ILE A 480 -4.06 18.08 20.45
N GLY A 481 -4.60 18.63 21.52
CA GLY A 481 -5.02 17.85 22.70
C GLY A 481 -6.06 16.78 22.38
N GLN A 482 -6.91 17.01 21.37
CA GLN A 482 -7.95 16.07 20.93
C GLN A 482 -7.39 14.71 20.51
N TRP A 483 -6.19 14.67 19.93
CA TRP A 483 -5.54 13.43 19.48
C TRP A 483 -5.21 12.47 20.64
N ARG A 484 -5.22 12.93 21.92
CA ARG A 484 -5.06 12.05 23.08
C ARG A 484 -6.20 11.05 23.21
N GLN A 485 -7.36 11.32 22.61
CA GLN A 485 -8.49 10.39 22.56
C GLN A 485 -8.11 9.08 21.82
N ALA A 486 -7.18 9.12 20.87
CA ALA A 486 -6.66 7.90 20.23
C ALA A 486 -5.97 6.93 21.22
N ASP A 487 -5.65 7.39 22.42
CA ASP A 487 -5.03 6.58 23.48
C ASP A 487 -5.93 6.44 24.72
N THR A 488 -7.26 6.45 24.53
CA THR A 488 -8.24 6.18 25.59
C THR A 488 -9.02 4.93 25.28
N ARG A 489 -9.58 4.28 26.32
CA ARG A 489 -10.38 3.05 26.20
C ARG A 489 -11.66 3.29 25.38
N GLU A 490 -12.23 4.46 25.51
CA GLU A 490 -13.53 4.84 24.98
C GLU A 490 -13.46 5.23 23.51
N ASP A 491 -12.33 5.82 23.07
CA ASP A 491 -12.29 6.57 21.80
C ASP A 491 -11.25 6.06 20.80
N TRP A 492 -10.30 5.19 21.18
CA TRP A 492 -9.19 4.75 20.31
C TRP A 492 -9.67 4.22 18.95
N TRP A 493 -10.79 3.55 18.91
CA TRP A 493 -11.37 2.95 17.71
C TRP A 493 -11.81 3.99 16.66
N ARG A 494 -12.09 5.25 17.06
CA ARG A 494 -12.44 6.36 16.15
C ARG A 494 -11.27 6.77 15.26
N TYR A 495 -10.06 6.40 15.65
CA TYR A 495 -8.81 6.72 14.94
C TYR A 495 -8.28 5.50 14.17
N GLN A 496 -9.14 4.55 13.87
CA GLN A 496 -8.81 3.39 13.06
C GLN A 496 -9.32 3.57 11.64
N SER A 497 -8.43 3.37 10.67
CA SER A 497 -8.78 3.39 9.25
C SER A 497 -9.46 2.07 8.86
N LYS A 498 -10.51 2.13 8.05
CA LYS A 498 -11.28 0.96 7.60
C LYS A 498 -10.67 0.29 6.36
N HIS A 499 -9.91 1.01 5.55
CA HIS A 499 -9.35 0.55 4.28
C HIS A 499 -7.84 0.41 4.38
N LEU A 500 -7.38 -0.78 4.81
CA LEU A 500 -6.04 -0.91 5.35
C LEU A 500 -4.96 -1.30 4.34
N PHE A 501 -5.26 -2.07 3.30
CA PHE A 501 -4.15 -2.85 2.75
C PHE A 501 -3.93 -2.76 1.25
N ILE A 502 -4.91 -2.36 0.45
CA ILE A 502 -4.77 -2.37 -1.03
C ILE A 502 -5.39 -1.14 -1.66
#